data_22707d03deaf9e5a050f814aa8d5b805
#
_entry.id   22707d03deaf9e5a050f814aa8d5b805
#
_cell.length_a   1.000
_cell.length_b   1.000
_cell.length_c   1.000
_cell.angle_alpha   90.00
_cell.angle_beta   90.00
_cell.angle_gamma   90.00
#
_symmetry.space_group_name_H-M   'P 1'
#
loop_
_entity.id
_entity.type
_entity.pdbx_description
1 polymer ?
#
loop_
_entity_poly.entity_id
_entity_poly.type
_entity_poly.pdbx_seq_one_letter_code
_entity_poly.pdbx_strand_id
1 'polypeptide(L)'
;MEEPYFSTTNTTDPTTRLAFEMRKTEYEFWVNQVPELDSDFELVTQSLYRTTGVNEGRIVHILMALHRLEELPELQALQHRLYHLDLDRIIAINKSLNRLGNPTPEVVARIDEQLTAYLTPTRPNQTMRTQAQIKRKLNELINLADDTLAGTQGPTQ
;
A
#
# COMPACT_ATOMS: atom_id res chain seq x y z
N MET A 1 -6.64 4.66 24.21
CA MET A 1 -6.62 5.61 23.08
C MET A 1 -7.85 5.41 22.21
N GLU A 2 -8.52 6.49 21.88
CA GLU A 2 -9.65 6.38 20.98
C GLU A 2 -9.18 6.08 19.58
N GLU A 3 -9.95 5.25 18.88
CA GLU A 3 -9.62 4.88 17.51
C GLU A 3 -9.88 6.05 16.56
N PRO A 4 -9.09 6.19 15.50
CA PRO A 4 -9.40 7.17 14.47
C PRO A 4 -10.64 6.74 13.68
N TYR A 5 -11.27 7.68 13.00
CA TYR A 5 -12.54 7.46 12.30
C TYR A 5 -12.52 6.25 11.38
N PHE A 6 -11.43 6.07 10.65
CA PHE A 6 -11.40 5.06 9.60
C PHE A 6 -11.10 3.65 10.10
N SER A 7 -10.68 3.50 11.35
CA SER A 7 -10.21 2.20 11.82
C SER A 7 -11.01 1.64 12.99
N THR A 8 -12.03 2.34 13.46
CA THR A 8 -12.73 1.86 14.63
C THR A 8 -13.78 0.81 14.31
N THR A 9 -13.73 -0.28 15.06
CA THR A 9 -14.75 -1.31 15.00
C THR A 9 -15.68 -1.23 16.20
N ASN A 10 -15.38 -0.34 17.14
CA ASN A 10 -16.16 -0.18 18.38
C ASN A 10 -17.10 1.01 18.33
N THR A 11 -17.26 1.62 17.17
CA THR A 11 -18.14 2.77 17.04
C THR A 11 -19.60 2.35 16.96
N THR A 12 -20.46 3.23 17.45
CA THR A 12 -21.91 3.06 17.27
C THR A 12 -22.38 3.66 15.95
N ASP A 13 -21.50 4.31 15.20
CA ASP A 13 -21.85 4.89 13.92
C ASP A 13 -21.85 3.80 12.83
N PRO A 14 -23.04 3.47 12.27
CA PRO A 14 -23.11 2.42 11.27
C PRO A 14 -22.31 2.72 10.00
N THR A 15 -22.26 3.98 9.60
CA THR A 15 -21.54 4.37 8.38
C THR A 15 -20.04 4.08 8.51
N THR A 16 -19.43 4.47 9.63
CA THR A 16 -18.02 4.23 9.88
C THR A 16 -17.71 2.74 9.89
N ARG A 17 -18.57 1.95 10.56
CA ARG A 17 -18.38 0.52 10.66
C ARG A 17 -18.52 -0.16 9.30
N LEU A 18 -19.53 0.22 8.52
CA LEU A 18 -19.73 -0.37 7.20
C LEU A 18 -18.62 0.01 6.24
N ALA A 19 -18.12 1.23 6.33
CA ALA A 19 -16.99 1.67 5.50
C ALA A 19 -15.74 0.84 5.80
N PHE A 20 -15.48 0.56 7.08
CA PHE A 20 -14.38 -0.30 7.49
C PHE A 20 -14.56 -1.71 6.91
N GLU A 21 -15.76 -2.28 7.06
CA GLU A 21 -16.03 -3.62 6.55
C GLU A 21 -15.89 -3.70 5.04
N MET A 22 -16.30 -2.67 4.33
CA MET A 22 -16.17 -2.62 2.87
C MET A 22 -14.71 -2.62 2.44
N ARG A 23 -13.88 -1.80 3.09
CA ARG A 23 -12.44 -1.76 2.78
C ARG A 23 -11.78 -3.11 3.08
N LYS A 24 -12.12 -3.70 4.22
CA LYS A 24 -11.56 -4.97 4.62
C LYS A 24 -11.93 -6.08 3.64
N THR A 25 -13.22 -6.18 3.28
CA THR A 25 -13.69 -7.20 2.36
C THR A 25 -13.06 -7.06 0.99
N GLU A 26 -12.98 -5.83 0.47
CA GLU A 26 -12.35 -5.58 -0.81
C GLU A 26 -10.88 -5.98 -0.80
N TYR A 27 -10.15 -5.56 0.22
CA TYR A 27 -8.74 -5.91 0.34
C TYR A 27 -8.54 -7.43 0.42
N GLU A 28 -9.31 -8.10 1.27
CA GLU A 28 -9.19 -9.54 1.45
C GLU A 28 -9.54 -10.30 0.18
N PHE A 29 -10.52 -9.83 -0.57
CA PHE A 29 -10.85 -10.46 -1.86
C PHE A 29 -9.65 -10.44 -2.79
N TRP A 30 -9.05 -9.26 -3.00
CA TRP A 30 -7.97 -9.12 -3.95
C TRP A 30 -6.66 -9.74 -3.47
N VAL A 31 -6.36 -9.66 -2.18
CA VAL A 31 -5.12 -10.24 -1.68
C VAL A 31 -5.10 -11.77 -1.84
N ASN A 32 -6.27 -12.38 -1.79
CA ASN A 32 -6.39 -13.82 -2.01
C ASN A 32 -6.09 -14.25 -3.45
N GLN A 33 -6.06 -13.30 -4.37
CA GLN A 33 -5.74 -13.58 -5.77
C GLN A 33 -4.24 -13.53 -6.05
N VAL A 34 -3.46 -12.94 -5.15
CA VAL A 34 -2.04 -12.70 -5.36
C VAL A 34 -1.23 -14.00 -5.54
N PRO A 35 -1.48 -15.07 -4.75
CA PRO A 35 -0.72 -16.31 -4.95
C PRO A 35 -0.83 -16.90 -6.35
N GLU A 36 -1.89 -16.57 -7.06
CA GLU A 36 -2.09 -17.09 -8.41
C GLU A 36 -1.19 -16.41 -9.44
N LEU A 37 -0.42 -15.39 -9.04
CA LEU A 37 0.50 -14.71 -9.96
C LEU A 37 1.58 -15.64 -10.51
N ASP A 38 1.88 -16.73 -9.82
CA ASP A 38 2.85 -17.72 -10.30
C ASP A 38 2.28 -18.59 -11.41
N SER A 39 0.97 -18.54 -11.62
CA SER A 39 0.29 -19.25 -12.69
C SER A 39 0.34 -18.41 -13.98
N ASP A 40 -0.42 -18.80 -14.99
CA ASP A 40 -0.53 -17.99 -16.19
C ASP A 40 -1.23 -16.67 -15.85
N PHE A 41 -0.46 -15.62 -15.75
CA PHE A 41 -0.93 -14.31 -15.32
C PHE A 41 -2.05 -13.76 -16.21
N GLU A 42 -1.94 -14.02 -17.52
CA GLU A 42 -2.96 -13.55 -18.45
C GLU A 42 -4.29 -14.27 -18.21
N LEU A 43 -4.26 -15.57 -17.98
CA LEU A 43 -5.48 -16.33 -17.68
C LEU A 43 -6.10 -15.89 -16.36
N VAL A 44 -5.28 -15.63 -15.34
CA VAL A 44 -5.77 -15.15 -14.05
C VAL A 44 -6.47 -13.79 -14.24
N THR A 45 -5.85 -12.89 -14.99
CA THR A 45 -6.40 -11.57 -15.25
C THR A 45 -7.74 -11.65 -16.00
N GLN A 46 -7.80 -12.50 -17.02
CA GLN A 46 -9.04 -12.71 -17.79
C GLN A 46 -10.14 -13.29 -16.92
N SER A 47 -9.81 -14.27 -16.09
CA SER A 47 -10.77 -14.88 -15.18
C SER A 47 -11.34 -13.86 -14.20
N LEU A 48 -10.49 -13.03 -13.64
CA LEU A 48 -10.92 -11.98 -12.71
C LEU A 48 -11.77 -10.92 -13.40
N TYR A 49 -11.44 -10.58 -14.63
CA TYR A 49 -12.27 -9.67 -15.41
C TYR A 49 -13.70 -10.24 -15.58
N ARG A 50 -13.81 -11.51 -15.95
CA ARG A 50 -15.12 -12.13 -16.13
C ARG A 50 -15.90 -12.21 -14.83
N THR A 51 -15.22 -12.45 -13.72
CA THR A 51 -15.86 -12.63 -12.42
C THR A 51 -16.26 -11.31 -11.78
N THR A 52 -15.41 -10.29 -11.89
CA THR A 52 -15.60 -9.04 -11.17
C THR A 52 -16.13 -7.90 -12.05
N GLY A 53 -15.92 -8.00 -13.36
CA GLY A 53 -16.20 -6.88 -14.26
C GLY A 53 -15.19 -5.75 -14.18
N VAL A 54 -14.14 -5.91 -13.39
CA VAL A 54 -13.10 -4.89 -13.27
C VAL A 54 -12.22 -4.96 -14.51
N ASN A 55 -11.85 -3.80 -15.06
CA ASN A 55 -11.00 -3.67 -16.22
C ASN A 55 -9.67 -4.40 -16.02
N GLU A 56 -9.20 -5.10 -17.06
CA GLU A 56 -7.96 -5.89 -16.97
C GLU A 56 -6.74 -5.06 -16.57
N GLY A 57 -6.61 -3.85 -17.10
CA GLY A 57 -5.51 -2.96 -16.72
C GLY A 57 -5.54 -2.62 -15.24
N ARG A 58 -6.72 -2.38 -14.70
CA ARG A 58 -6.86 -2.11 -13.28
C ARG A 58 -6.54 -3.36 -12.45
N ILE A 59 -6.97 -4.54 -12.90
CA ILE A 59 -6.65 -5.79 -12.22
C ILE A 59 -5.12 -5.95 -12.11
N VAL A 60 -4.40 -5.70 -13.20
CA VAL A 60 -2.94 -5.78 -13.20
C VAL A 60 -2.35 -4.84 -12.15
N HIS A 61 -2.83 -3.60 -12.13
CA HIS A 61 -2.34 -2.61 -11.15
C HIS A 61 -2.63 -3.05 -9.71
N ILE A 62 -3.81 -3.61 -9.46
CA ILE A 62 -4.16 -4.10 -8.12
C ILE A 62 -3.24 -5.23 -7.69
N LEU A 63 -3.10 -6.24 -8.54
CA LEU A 63 -2.32 -7.42 -8.19
C LEU A 63 -0.84 -7.09 -7.99
N MET A 64 -0.29 -6.24 -8.86
CA MET A 64 1.11 -5.84 -8.73
C MET A 64 1.32 -5.01 -7.46
N ALA A 65 0.37 -4.16 -7.13
CA ALA A 65 0.47 -3.34 -5.92
C ALA A 65 0.40 -4.19 -4.65
N LEU A 66 -0.49 -5.17 -4.63
CA LEU A 66 -0.61 -6.07 -3.49
C LEU A 66 0.62 -6.97 -3.35
N HIS A 67 1.18 -7.40 -4.49
CA HIS A 67 2.43 -8.15 -4.47
C HIS A 67 3.57 -7.30 -3.89
N ARG A 68 3.64 -6.03 -4.28
CA ARG A 68 4.62 -5.09 -3.73
C ARG A 68 4.46 -4.97 -2.21
N LEU A 69 3.23 -4.94 -1.72
CA LEU A 69 2.98 -4.82 -0.30
C LEU A 69 3.62 -5.95 0.50
N GLU A 70 3.74 -7.15 -0.10
CA GLU A 70 4.43 -8.27 0.55
C GLU A 70 5.90 -7.98 0.81
N GLU A 71 6.49 -7.05 0.06
CA GLU A 71 7.88 -6.65 0.24
C GLU A 71 8.04 -5.59 1.32
N LEU A 72 6.94 -5.12 1.89
CA LEU A 72 6.91 -4.09 2.91
C LEU A 72 6.22 -4.64 4.17
N PRO A 73 6.92 -5.51 4.92
CA PRO A 73 6.27 -6.25 6.01
C PRO A 73 5.69 -5.37 7.12
N GLU A 74 6.30 -4.23 7.43
CA GLU A 74 5.73 -3.36 8.46
C GLU A 74 4.45 -2.69 7.98
N LEU A 75 4.44 -2.23 6.74
CA LEU A 75 3.24 -1.62 6.16
C LEU A 75 2.14 -2.66 5.99
N GLN A 76 2.51 -3.87 5.56
CA GLN A 76 1.54 -4.95 5.43
C GLN A 76 0.90 -5.28 6.78
N ALA A 77 1.70 -5.33 7.84
CA ALA A 77 1.18 -5.58 9.18
C ALA A 77 0.22 -4.48 9.64
N LEU A 78 0.54 -3.22 9.34
CA LEU A 78 -0.35 -2.11 9.66
C LEU A 78 -1.66 -2.23 8.89
N GLN A 79 -1.58 -2.57 7.60
CA GLN A 79 -2.77 -2.74 6.77
C GLN A 79 -3.66 -3.87 7.31
N HIS A 80 -3.06 -4.97 7.74
CA HIS A 80 -3.83 -6.10 8.29
C HIS A 80 -4.42 -5.81 9.66
N ARG A 81 -3.97 -4.76 10.31
CA ARG A 81 -4.53 -4.34 11.58
C ARG A 81 -5.64 -3.29 11.41
N LEU A 82 -5.43 -2.33 10.52
CA LEU A 82 -6.34 -1.19 10.40
C LEU A 82 -7.22 -1.21 9.15
N TYR A 83 -6.81 -1.89 8.08
CA TYR A 83 -7.51 -1.91 6.79
C TYR A 83 -7.84 -0.50 6.32
N HIS A 84 -6.91 0.45 6.52
CA HIS A 84 -7.16 1.85 6.23
C HIS A 84 -6.64 2.29 4.87
N LEU A 85 -5.90 1.42 4.19
CA LEU A 85 -5.44 1.74 2.84
C LEU A 85 -6.37 1.06 1.84
N ASP A 86 -7.07 1.86 1.04
CA ASP A 86 -7.88 1.32 -0.05
C ASP A 86 -6.96 0.94 -1.21
N LEU A 87 -7.50 0.28 -2.20
CA LEU A 87 -6.72 -0.18 -3.34
C LEU A 87 -6.02 0.95 -4.07
N ASP A 88 -6.68 2.09 -4.20
CA ASP A 88 -6.09 3.22 -4.90
C ASP A 88 -4.85 3.76 -4.18
N ARG A 89 -4.88 3.77 -2.85
CA ARG A 89 -3.72 4.18 -2.07
C ARG A 89 -2.57 3.18 -2.20
N ILE A 90 -2.89 1.89 -2.16
CA ILE A 90 -1.88 0.84 -2.32
C ILE A 90 -1.26 0.91 -3.73
N ILE A 91 -2.09 1.13 -4.75
CA ILE A 91 -1.60 1.31 -6.12
C ILE A 91 -0.69 2.53 -6.22
N ALA A 92 -1.06 3.63 -5.58
CA ALA A 92 -0.25 4.85 -5.59
C ALA A 92 1.13 4.59 -4.96
N ILE A 93 1.16 3.82 -3.87
CA ILE A 93 2.42 3.46 -3.21
C ILE A 93 3.30 2.66 -4.17
N ASN A 94 2.75 1.66 -4.82
CA ASN A 94 3.51 0.84 -5.76
C ASN A 94 4.04 1.65 -6.93
N LYS A 95 3.22 2.53 -7.51
CA LYS A 95 3.66 3.37 -8.62
C LYS A 95 4.82 4.28 -8.23
N SER A 96 4.77 4.83 -7.03
CA SER A 96 5.86 5.66 -6.55
C SER A 96 7.14 4.85 -6.33
N LEU A 97 7.02 3.65 -5.75
CA LEU A 97 8.17 2.80 -5.48
C LEU A 97 8.81 2.24 -6.75
N ASN A 98 8.04 2.13 -7.83
CA ASN A 98 8.59 1.67 -9.10
C ASN A 98 9.70 2.59 -9.63
N ARG A 99 9.75 3.83 -9.16
CA ARG A 99 10.81 4.77 -9.55
C ARG A 99 12.18 4.40 -9.01
N LEU A 100 12.24 3.53 -8.00
CA LEU A 100 13.52 3.13 -7.40
C LEU A 100 14.34 2.17 -8.26
N GLY A 101 13.71 1.50 -9.21
CA GLY A 101 14.42 0.48 -9.99
C GLY A 101 14.72 -0.76 -9.14
N ASN A 102 16.00 -1.01 -8.90
CA ASN A 102 16.44 -2.15 -8.09
C ASN A 102 17.05 -1.67 -6.76
N PRO A 103 16.23 -1.28 -5.79
CA PRO A 103 16.76 -0.80 -4.52
C PRO A 103 17.35 -1.95 -3.70
N THR A 104 18.30 -1.62 -2.83
CA THR A 104 18.84 -2.61 -1.90
C THR A 104 17.81 -2.97 -0.85
N PRO A 105 17.94 -4.15 -0.21
CA PRO A 105 17.04 -4.49 0.89
C PRO A 105 17.03 -3.46 2.00
N GLU A 106 18.16 -2.82 2.27
CA GLU A 106 18.26 -1.81 3.32
C GLU A 106 17.45 -0.57 2.98
N VAL A 107 17.44 -0.16 1.71
CA VAL A 107 16.65 0.99 1.27
C VAL A 107 15.16 0.67 1.38
N VAL A 108 14.76 -0.51 0.93
CA VAL A 108 13.36 -0.95 1.00
C VAL A 108 12.91 -0.99 2.46
N ALA A 109 13.72 -1.56 3.35
CA ALA A 109 13.37 -1.66 4.76
C ALA A 109 13.21 -0.28 5.41
N ARG A 110 14.06 0.67 5.04
CA ARG A 110 13.96 2.03 5.58
C ARG A 110 12.71 2.73 5.11
N ILE A 111 12.37 2.58 3.84
CA ILE A 111 11.16 3.17 3.29
C ILE A 111 9.94 2.55 3.97
N ASP A 112 9.93 1.23 4.13
CA ASP A 112 8.84 0.53 4.81
C ASP A 112 8.64 1.08 6.21
N GLU A 113 9.70 1.18 7.00
CA GLU A 113 9.64 1.69 8.37
C GLU A 113 9.09 3.12 8.42
N GLN A 114 9.63 4.00 7.59
CA GLN A 114 9.26 5.41 7.64
C GLN A 114 7.87 5.68 7.05
N LEU A 115 7.51 4.97 6.00
CA LEU A 115 6.17 5.10 5.44
C LEU A 115 5.12 4.57 6.42
N THR A 116 5.42 3.45 7.07
CA THR A 116 4.52 2.87 8.06
C THR A 116 4.30 3.83 9.21
N ALA A 117 5.37 4.46 9.70
CA ALA A 117 5.26 5.45 10.76
C ALA A 117 4.38 6.63 10.33
N TYR A 118 4.56 7.10 9.11
CA TYR A 118 3.77 8.21 8.57
C TYR A 118 2.28 7.87 8.46
N LEU A 119 1.98 6.62 8.13
CA LEU A 119 0.60 6.18 7.94
C LEU A 119 -0.07 5.68 9.22
N THR A 120 0.70 5.53 10.29
CA THR A 120 0.13 5.12 11.58
C THR A 120 -0.61 6.30 12.21
N PRO A 121 -1.90 6.14 12.57
CA PRO A 121 -2.64 7.21 13.20
C PRO A 121 -2.04 7.58 14.55
N THR A 122 -2.00 8.87 14.84
CA THR A 122 -1.40 9.37 16.08
C THR A 122 -2.40 10.03 17.01
N ARG A 123 -3.65 10.19 16.58
CA ARG A 123 -4.67 10.88 17.37
C ARG A 123 -6.07 10.40 17.01
N PRO A 124 -7.03 10.51 17.94
CA PRO A 124 -8.43 10.25 17.63
C PRO A 124 -8.91 11.21 16.54
N ASN A 125 -9.91 10.83 15.80
CA ASN A 125 -10.50 11.68 14.77
C ASN A 125 -9.56 12.04 13.60
N GLN A 126 -8.41 11.38 13.52
CA GLN A 126 -7.51 11.60 12.42
C GLN A 126 -8.11 10.97 11.15
N THR A 127 -8.07 11.72 10.04
CA THR A 127 -8.50 11.18 8.76
C THR A 127 -7.35 10.43 8.09
N MET A 128 -7.70 9.56 7.14
CA MET A 128 -6.68 8.86 6.37
C MET A 128 -5.87 9.85 5.55
N ARG A 129 -4.58 9.54 5.37
CA ARG A 129 -3.76 10.34 4.46
C ARG A 129 -4.31 10.22 3.06
N THR A 130 -4.32 11.33 2.33
CA THR A 130 -4.75 11.32 0.93
C THR A 130 -3.70 10.70 0.05
N GLN A 131 -4.09 10.32 -1.17
CA GLN A 131 -3.11 9.81 -2.15
C GLN A 131 -2.02 10.84 -2.40
N ALA A 132 -2.38 12.13 -2.49
CA ALA A 132 -1.40 13.18 -2.71
C ALA A 132 -0.39 13.29 -1.58
N GLN A 133 -0.86 13.17 -0.33
CA GLN A 133 0.01 13.20 0.83
C GLN A 133 0.97 12.00 0.84
N ILE A 134 0.46 10.83 0.52
CA ILE A 134 1.27 9.61 0.47
C ILE A 134 2.34 9.73 -0.62
N LYS A 135 1.96 10.20 -1.81
CA LYS A 135 2.90 10.38 -2.91
C LYS A 135 3.99 11.38 -2.54
N ARG A 136 3.62 12.48 -1.88
CA ARG A 136 4.60 13.48 -1.45
C ARG A 136 5.59 12.88 -0.46
N LYS A 137 5.08 12.13 0.51
CA LYS A 137 5.96 11.49 1.50
C LYS A 137 6.88 10.48 0.84
N LEU A 138 6.37 9.67 -0.07
CA LEU A 138 7.19 8.70 -0.79
C LEU A 138 8.24 9.37 -1.65
N ASN A 139 7.90 10.46 -2.34
CA ASN A 139 8.88 11.21 -3.11
C ASN A 139 10.01 11.70 -2.21
N GLU A 140 9.68 12.20 -1.04
CA GLU A 140 10.67 12.63 -0.06
C GLU A 140 11.57 11.47 0.36
N LEU A 141 10.99 10.31 0.69
CA LEU A 141 11.75 9.14 1.11
C LEU A 141 12.62 8.58 -0.02
N ILE A 142 12.10 8.57 -1.24
CA ILE A 142 12.84 8.10 -2.41
C ILE A 142 14.01 9.03 -2.71
N ASN A 143 13.81 10.34 -2.63
CA ASN A 143 14.88 11.30 -2.84
C ASN A 143 15.97 11.17 -1.78
N LEU A 144 15.60 10.93 -0.53
CA LEU A 144 16.57 10.69 0.53
C LEU A 144 17.38 9.42 0.28
N ALA A 145 16.72 8.37 -0.23
CA ALA A 145 17.41 7.14 -0.57
C ALA A 145 18.39 7.35 -1.72
N ASP A 146 17.98 8.09 -2.75
CA ASP A 146 18.85 8.42 -3.87
C ASP A 146 20.05 9.23 -3.40
N ASP A 147 19.84 10.22 -2.55
CA ASP A 147 20.92 11.04 -2.01
C ASP A 147 21.90 10.18 -1.19
N THR A 148 21.37 9.24 -0.41
CA THR A 148 22.20 8.33 0.37
C THR A 148 23.04 7.45 -0.53
N LEU A 149 22.45 6.92 -1.59
CA LEU A 149 23.17 6.09 -2.55
C LEU A 149 24.26 6.90 -3.27
N ALA A 150 23.94 8.12 -3.67
CA ALA A 150 24.90 8.98 -4.31
C ALA A 150 26.08 9.29 -3.36
N GLY A 151 25.78 9.57 -2.11
CA GLY A 151 26.80 9.80 -1.11
C GLY A 151 27.64 8.56 -0.82
N THR A 152 26.99 7.40 -0.82
CA THR A 152 27.68 6.14 -0.58
C THR A 152 28.61 5.76 -1.72
N GLN A 153 28.23 6.09 -2.93
CA GLN A 153 29.06 5.81 -4.08
C GLN A 153 30.28 6.71 -4.14
N GLY A 154 30.39 7.55 -3.17
CA GLY A 154 31.58 8.32 -2.97
C GLY A 154 31.56 9.62 -3.69
N PRO A 155 32.44 10.46 -3.22
CA PRO A 155 32.59 11.73 -3.80
C PRO A 155 33.41 11.53 -4.99
N THR A 156 32.99 11.13 -5.92
CA THR A 156 33.74 10.92 -7.10
C THR A 156 34.45 12.15 -7.58
N GLN A 157 34.44 13.15 -6.87
CA GLN A 157 35.12 14.38 -7.25
C GLN A 157 36.05 14.83 -6.18
#